data_af42621e3c5b8d1afd6e5011f512eafc
#
_entry.id   af42621e3c5b8d1afd6e5011f512eafc
#
_cell.length_a   1.000
_cell.length_b   1.000
_cell.length_c   1.000
_cell.angle_alpha   90.00
_cell.angle_beta   90.00
_cell.angle_gamma   90.00
#
_symmetry.space_group_name_H-M   'P 1'
#
loop_
_entity.id
_entity.type
_entity.pdbx_description
1 polymer ?
#
loop_
_entity_poly.entity_id
_entity_poly.type
_entity_poly.pdbx_seq_one_letter_code
_entity_poly.pdbx_strand_id
1 'polypeptide(L)'
;MFDEETLENITMEMLQNLEYECINGYEMERTDFSKVLLEEELLETIERMNIGIEFEQIQEVIRTIRNLDNNNTILNNKQFTKYLLEGIPVPIQEDGETKYKTIKIIDFENIQNNTFKAINQYTIIEHSEKRPDIIIFINGMPLVV
;
A
#
# COMPACT_ATOMS: atom_id res chain seq x y z
N MET A 1 19.14 17.00 -23.68
CA MET A 1 18.26 17.10 -22.50
C MET A 1 17.13 16.10 -22.63
N PHE A 2 16.88 15.34 -21.59
CA PHE A 2 15.77 14.40 -21.60
C PHE A 2 14.47 15.15 -21.33
N ASP A 3 13.42 14.79 -22.04
CA ASP A 3 12.09 15.25 -21.70
C ASP A 3 11.55 14.46 -20.52
N GLU A 4 10.40 14.87 -20.01
CA GLU A 4 9.78 14.28 -18.83
C GLU A 4 9.43 12.81 -19.06
N GLU A 5 8.88 12.49 -20.22
CA GLU A 5 8.53 11.12 -20.59
C GLU A 5 9.75 10.20 -20.63
N THR A 6 10.85 10.68 -21.22
CA THR A 6 12.09 9.92 -21.28
C THR A 6 12.65 9.64 -19.89
N LEU A 7 12.64 10.66 -19.03
CA LEU A 7 13.11 10.50 -17.64
C LEU A 7 12.25 9.51 -16.87
N GLU A 8 10.95 9.56 -17.05
CA GLU A 8 10.01 8.62 -16.43
C GLU A 8 10.30 7.19 -16.87
N ASN A 9 10.46 6.97 -18.17
CA ASN A 9 10.75 5.65 -18.72
C ASN A 9 12.08 5.08 -18.22
N ILE A 10 13.11 5.92 -18.11
CA ILE A 10 14.41 5.52 -17.56
C ILE A 10 14.26 5.12 -16.09
N THR A 11 13.50 5.89 -15.32
CA THR A 11 13.27 5.60 -13.90
C THR A 11 12.53 4.28 -13.72
N MET A 12 11.52 4.02 -14.55
CA MET A 12 10.78 2.75 -14.51
C MET A 12 11.70 1.57 -14.85
N GLU A 13 12.58 1.72 -15.83
CA GLU A 13 13.54 0.69 -16.18
C GLU A 13 14.51 0.41 -15.03
N MET A 14 14.98 1.44 -14.35
CA MET A 14 15.85 1.29 -13.18
C MET A 14 15.13 0.54 -12.05
N LEU A 15 13.87 0.87 -11.80
CA LEU A 15 13.07 0.18 -10.78
C LEU A 15 12.85 -1.30 -11.16
N GLN A 16 12.62 -1.59 -12.43
CA GLN A 16 12.48 -2.96 -12.91
C GLN A 16 13.77 -3.76 -12.65
N ASN A 17 14.93 -3.14 -12.86
CA ASN A 17 16.21 -3.78 -12.58
C ASN A 17 16.43 -4.04 -11.09
N LEU A 18 15.72 -3.33 -10.22
CA LEU A 18 15.73 -3.55 -8.78
C LEU A 18 14.64 -4.54 -8.33
N GLU A 19 14.05 -5.27 -9.27
CA GLU A 19 13.03 -6.29 -9.04
C GLU A 19 11.66 -5.75 -8.59
N TYR A 20 11.36 -4.47 -8.86
CA TYR A 20 10.02 -3.94 -8.74
C TYR A 20 9.16 -4.41 -9.90
N GLU A 21 7.93 -4.81 -9.62
CA GLU A 21 6.94 -5.01 -10.67
C GLU A 21 6.52 -3.64 -11.20
N CYS A 22 6.75 -3.38 -12.49
CA CYS A 22 6.46 -2.10 -13.11
C CYS A 22 5.20 -2.19 -13.97
N ILE A 23 4.23 -1.33 -13.69
CA ILE A 23 2.92 -1.33 -14.35
C ILE A 23 2.65 0.08 -14.86
N ASN A 24 2.09 0.18 -16.08
CA ASN A 24 1.61 1.45 -16.60
C ASN A 24 0.18 1.68 -16.09
N GLY A 25 -0.04 2.80 -15.41
CA GLY A 25 -1.32 3.13 -14.82
C GLY A 25 -2.45 3.24 -15.83
N TYR A 26 -2.17 3.58 -17.09
CA TYR A 26 -3.17 3.61 -18.15
C TYR A 26 -3.70 2.22 -18.52
N GLU A 27 -2.91 1.19 -18.26
CA GLU A 27 -3.27 -0.20 -18.58
C GLU A 27 -4.00 -0.89 -17.43
N MET A 28 -4.09 -0.25 -16.28
CA MET A 28 -4.78 -0.81 -15.12
C MET A 28 -6.28 -0.67 -15.23
N GLU A 29 -6.99 -1.74 -14.93
CA GLU A 29 -8.44 -1.70 -14.80
C GLU A 29 -8.77 -1.20 -13.39
N ARG A 30 -9.31 0.01 -13.31
CA ARG A 30 -9.74 0.60 -12.06
C ARG A 30 -11.11 1.21 -12.22
N THR A 31 -12.01 0.86 -11.31
CA THR A 31 -13.38 1.38 -11.31
C THR A 31 -13.54 2.59 -10.41
N ASP A 32 -12.67 2.75 -9.42
CA ASP A 32 -12.73 3.85 -8.46
C ASP A 32 -11.38 4.55 -8.37
N PHE A 33 -11.25 5.69 -9.04
CA PHE A 33 -10.03 6.47 -9.06
C PHE A 33 -9.80 7.31 -7.79
N SER A 34 -10.77 7.34 -6.87
CA SER A 34 -10.57 7.99 -5.58
C SER A 34 -9.76 7.14 -4.61
N LYS A 35 -9.68 5.85 -4.84
CA LYS A 35 -8.93 4.92 -4.00
C LYS A 35 -7.47 4.86 -4.40
N VAL A 36 -6.59 5.20 -3.48
CA VAL A 36 -5.14 5.12 -3.68
C VAL A 36 -4.63 3.71 -3.36
N LEU A 37 -5.19 3.07 -2.33
CA LEU A 37 -4.76 1.74 -1.89
C LEU A 37 -5.09 0.66 -2.92
N LEU A 38 -4.15 -0.25 -3.14
CA LEU A 38 -4.40 -1.49 -3.88
C LEU A 38 -4.88 -2.54 -2.89
N GLU A 39 -6.17 -2.50 -2.56
CA GLU A 39 -6.73 -3.27 -1.45
C GLU A 39 -6.62 -4.79 -1.60
N GLU A 40 -6.80 -5.31 -2.82
CA GLU A 40 -6.67 -6.75 -3.06
C GLU A 40 -5.26 -7.24 -2.76
N GLU A 41 -4.26 -6.50 -3.21
CA GLU A 41 -2.86 -6.83 -2.95
C GLU A 41 -2.53 -6.72 -1.47
N LEU A 42 -3.03 -5.68 -0.81
CA LEU A 42 -2.85 -5.49 0.63
C LEU A 42 -3.45 -6.67 1.41
N LEU A 43 -4.65 -7.09 1.03
CA LEU A 43 -5.31 -8.25 1.65
C LEU A 43 -4.46 -9.50 1.51
N GLU A 44 -3.99 -9.80 0.31
CA GLU A 44 -3.19 -10.98 0.04
C GLU A 44 -1.87 -10.99 0.82
N THR A 45 -1.21 -9.85 0.89
CA THR A 45 0.07 -9.75 1.59
C THR A 45 -0.10 -9.86 3.10
N ILE A 46 -1.13 -9.24 3.66
CA ILE A 46 -1.44 -9.37 5.10
C ILE A 46 -1.72 -10.82 5.45
N GLU A 47 -2.52 -11.50 4.63
CA GLU A 47 -2.83 -12.91 4.84
C GLU A 47 -1.57 -13.77 4.80
N ARG A 48 -0.70 -13.51 3.84
CA ARG A 48 0.53 -14.29 3.67
C ARG A 48 1.51 -14.12 4.84
N MET A 49 1.64 -12.91 5.36
CA MET A 49 2.62 -12.64 6.42
C MET A 49 2.10 -12.85 7.84
N ASN A 50 0.81 -13.03 8.02
CA ASN A 50 0.18 -13.25 9.32
C ASN A 50 -0.57 -14.59 9.31
N ILE A 51 0.15 -15.68 9.52
CA ILE A 51 -0.41 -17.03 9.47
C ILE A 51 -1.54 -17.18 10.50
N GLY A 52 -2.69 -17.70 10.04
CA GLY A 52 -3.84 -17.91 10.89
C GLY A 52 -4.71 -16.69 11.13
N ILE A 53 -4.43 -15.59 10.44
CA ILE A 53 -5.27 -14.40 10.56
C ILE A 53 -6.67 -14.66 10.01
N GLU A 54 -7.68 -14.12 10.68
CA GLU A 54 -9.06 -14.22 10.24
C GLU A 54 -9.39 -13.08 9.27
N PHE A 55 -10.30 -13.33 8.34
CA PHE A 55 -10.71 -12.35 7.33
C PHE A 55 -11.22 -11.04 7.97
N GLU A 56 -11.99 -11.14 9.06
CA GLU A 56 -12.48 -9.96 9.77
C GLU A 56 -11.35 -9.10 10.32
N GLN A 57 -10.26 -9.72 10.75
CA GLN A 57 -9.08 -9.02 11.24
C GLN A 57 -8.38 -8.28 10.10
N ILE A 58 -8.28 -8.91 8.93
CA ILE A 58 -7.71 -8.27 7.74
C ILE A 58 -8.54 -7.05 7.34
N GLN A 59 -9.85 -7.18 7.34
CA GLN A 59 -10.75 -6.07 7.02
C GLN A 59 -10.60 -4.90 7.99
N GLU A 60 -10.42 -5.20 9.27
CA GLU A 60 -10.19 -4.17 10.28
C GLU A 60 -8.88 -3.42 10.03
N VAL A 61 -7.83 -4.14 9.66
CA VAL A 61 -6.53 -3.54 9.30
C VAL A 61 -6.69 -2.61 8.09
N ILE A 62 -7.34 -3.09 7.04
CA ILE A 62 -7.55 -2.29 5.83
C ILE A 62 -8.39 -1.05 6.13
N ARG A 63 -9.44 -1.20 6.93
CA ARG A 63 -10.27 -0.08 7.37
C ARG A 63 -9.44 0.96 8.14
N THR A 64 -8.58 0.50 9.03
CA THR A 64 -7.70 1.37 9.81
C THR A 64 -6.79 2.19 8.90
N ILE A 65 -6.18 1.54 7.91
CA ILE A 65 -5.31 2.21 6.95
C ILE A 65 -6.11 3.20 6.10
N ARG A 66 -7.28 2.79 5.63
CA ARG A 66 -8.15 3.64 4.80
C ARG A 66 -8.61 4.89 5.53
N ASN A 67 -8.83 4.79 6.84
CA ASN A 67 -9.32 5.90 7.66
C ASN A 67 -8.21 6.81 8.21
N LEU A 68 -6.96 6.53 7.89
CA LEU A 68 -5.89 7.45 8.21
C LEU A 68 -6.10 8.74 7.41
N ASP A 69 -6.08 9.83 8.10
CA ASP A 69 -6.34 11.19 7.65
C ASP A 69 -6.69 11.37 6.16
N ASN A 70 -7.96 11.73 5.90
CA ASN A 70 -8.47 11.96 4.55
C ASN A 70 -7.96 13.24 3.89
N ASN A 71 -7.35 14.15 4.65
CA ASN A 71 -6.92 15.46 4.15
C ASN A 71 -5.47 15.50 3.72
N ASN A 72 -4.68 14.51 4.13
CA ASN A 72 -3.27 14.44 3.80
C ASN A 72 -2.97 13.15 3.05
N THR A 73 -1.85 13.13 2.36
CA THR A 73 -1.36 11.88 1.78
C THR A 73 -1.02 10.91 2.91
N ILE A 74 -1.25 9.63 2.69
CA ILE A 74 -0.91 8.57 3.66
C ILE A 74 0.56 8.68 4.08
N LEU A 75 1.44 9.04 3.17
CA LEU A 75 2.88 9.16 3.39
C LEU A 75 3.28 10.10 4.51
N ASN A 76 2.52 11.16 4.72
CA ASN A 76 2.85 12.20 5.71
C ASN A 76 2.22 11.95 7.07
N ASN A 77 1.54 10.82 7.23
CA ASN A 77 0.85 10.50 8.47
C ASN A 77 1.78 9.76 9.44
N LYS A 78 2.05 10.38 10.59
CA LYS A 78 2.91 9.77 11.60
C LYS A 78 2.35 8.46 12.14
N GLN A 79 1.04 8.35 12.22
CA GLN A 79 0.39 7.13 12.67
C GLN A 79 0.63 5.99 11.67
N PHE A 80 0.60 6.30 10.39
CA PHE A 80 0.88 5.33 9.36
C PHE A 80 2.31 4.80 9.47
N THR A 81 3.28 5.69 9.67
CA THR A 81 4.68 5.30 9.87
C THR A 81 4.82 4.35 11.07
N LYS A 82 4.12 4.64 12.17
CA LYS A 82 4.12 3.77 13.34
C LYS A 82 3.55 2.39 12.99
N TYR A 83 2.44 2.35 12.25
CA TYR A 83 1.84 1.08 11.82
C TYR A 83 2.75 0.27 10.90
N LEU A 84 3.49 0.93 10.02
CA LEU A 84 4.46 0.25 9.16
C LEU A 84 5.55 -0.44 9.97
N LEU A 85 6.03 0.21 11.01
CA LEU A 85 7.13 -0.30 11.83
C LEU A 85 6.68 -1.31 12.89
N GLU A 86 5.53 -1.08 13.51
CA GLU A 86 5.09 -1.85 14.68
C GLU A 86 3.93 -2.79 14.40
N GLY A 87 3.25 -2.63 13.27
CA GLY A 87 2.02 -3.35 12.98
C GLY A 87 0.79 -2.62 13.53
N ILE A 88 -0.39 -3.15 13.24
CA ILE A 88 -1.66 -2.57 13.63
C ILE A 88 -2.32 -3.44 14.69
N PRO A 89 -2.63 -2.89 15.88
CA PRO A 89 -3.36 -3.65 16.89
C PRO A 89 -4.83 -3.81 16.50
N VAL A 90 -5.32 -5.03 16.56
CA VAL A 90 -6.70 -5.38 16.24
C VAL A 90 -7.34 -6.02 17.46
N PRO A 91 -8.54 -5.58 17.90
CA PRO A 91 -9.18 -6.18 19.04
C PRO A 91 -9.67 -7.60 18.73
N ILE A 92 -9.45 -8.50 19.66
CA ILE A 92 -9.97 -9.87 19.60
C ILE A 92 -10.66 -10.19 20.91
N GLN A 93 -11.67 -11.05 20.85
CA GLN A 93 -12.35 -11.52 22.05
C GLN A 93 -11.77 -12.88 22.43
N GLU A 94 -11.29 -12.99 23.66
CA GLU A 94 -10.72 -14.22 24.20
C GLU A 94 -11.14 -14.35 25.65
N ASP A 95 -11.82 -15.45 25.96
CA ASP A 95 -12.33 -15.78 27.30
C ASP A 95 -13.18 -14.65 27.93
N GLY A 96 -13.99 -13.97 27.09
CA GLY A 96 -14.86 -12.87 27.55
C GLY A 96 -14.15 -11.54 27.74
N GLU A 97 -12.85 -11.48 27.46
CA GLU A 97 -12.06 -10.28 27.56
C GLU A 97 -11.61 -9.77 26.19
N THR A 98 -11.49 -8.46 26.06
CA THR A 98 -10.94 -7.85 24.85
C THR A 98 -9.42 -7.79 24.97
N LYS A 99 -8.74 -8.44 24.04
CA LYS A 99 -7.29 -8.39 23.91
C LYS A 99 -6.94 -7.81 22.54
N TYR A 100 -5.70 -7.40 22.36
CA TYR A 100 -5.24 -6.85 21.09
C TYR A 100 -4.18 -7.75 20.49
N LYS A 101 -4.37 -8.09 19.22
CA LYS A 101 -3.39 -8.83 18.43
C LYS A 101 -2.77 -7.87 17.43
N THR A 102 -1.44 -7.85 17.37
CA THR A 102 -0.72 -6.98 16.44
C THR A 102 -0.58 -7.68 15.09
N ILE A 103 -1.05 -7.03 14.04
CA ILE A 103 -1.03 -7.53 12.67
C ILE A 103 0.05 -6.80 11.90
N LYS A 104 0.98 -7.55 11.31
CA LYS A 104 2.05 -6.98 10.48
C LYS A 104 1.49 -6.55 9.14
N ILE A 105 1.95 -5.41 8.64
CA ILE A 105 1.64 -4.93 7.30
C ILE A 105 2.89 -4.82 6.41
N ILE A 106 4.07 -4.93 7.00
CA ILE A 106 5.34 -5.10 6.30
C ILE A 106 6.12 -6.20 7.01
N ASP A 107 6.73 -7.08 6.24
CA ASP A 107 7.57 -8.15 6.77
C ASP A 107 9.04 -7.73 6.67
N PHE A 108 9.62 -7.34 7.81
CA PHE A 108 11.03 -6.93 7.88
C PHE A 108 11.97 -8.13 8.05
N GLU A 109 11.46 -9.26 8.49
CA GLU A 109 12.28 -10.47 8.68
C GLU A 109 12.44 -11.24 7.37
N ASN A 110 11.36 -11.39 6.62
CA ASN A 110 11.39 -12.05 5.34
C ASN A 110 10.89 -11.07 4.27
N ILE A 111 11.82 -10.31 3.73
CA ILE A 111 11.53 -9.23 2.78
C ILE A 111 10.79 -9.75 1.54
N GLN A 112 11.02 -11.00 1.16
CA GLN A 112 10.39 -11.61 -0.02
C GLN A 112 8.88 -11.83 0.15
N ASN A 113 8.36 -11.77 1.38
CA ASN A 113 6.92 -11.83 1.61
C ASN A 113 6.19 -10.54 1.22
N ASN A 114 6.93 -9.46 1.02
CA ASN A 114 6.35 -8.20 0.58
C ASN A 114 6.25 -8.14 -0.94
N THR A 115 5.33 -7.34 -1.44
CA THR A 115 5.24 -7.02 -2.87
C THR A 115 5.70 -5.59 -3.10
N PHE A 116 6.44 -5.38 -4.18
CA PHE A 116 6.99 -4.08 -4.53
C PHE A 116 6.54 -3.74 -5.95
N LYS A 117 5.78 -2.67 -6.10
CA LYS A 117 5.29 -2.20 -7.40
C LYS A 117 5.66 -0.75 -7.65
N ALA A 118 6.01 -0.45 -8.88
CA ALA A 118 6.16 0.92 -9.36
C ALA A 118 5.11 1.12 -10.46
N ILE A 119 4.23 2.08 -10.27
CA ILE A 119 3.15 2.37 -11.21
C ILE A 119 3.32 3.79 -11.72
N ASN A 120 3.47 3.95 -13.02
CA ASN A 120 3.52 5.26 -13.65
C ASN A 120 2.12 5.70 -14.06
N GLN A 121 1.90 7.01 -14.16
CA GLN A 121 0.65 7.59 -14.63
C GLN A 121 -0.58 7.03 -13.90
N TYR A 122 -0.47 6.93 -12.58
CA TYR A 122 -1.55 6.44 -11.71
C TYR A 122 -2.50 7.58 -11.38
N THR A 123 -3.70 7.55 -11.93
CA THR A 123 -4.67 8.62 -11.76
C THR A 123 -5.37 8.52 -10.41
N ILE A 124 -5.36 9.62 -9.67
CA ILE A 124 -6.08 9.77 -8.40
C ILE A 124 -7.09 10.90 -8.57
N ILE A 125 -8.36 10.62 -8.29
CA ILE A 125 -9.42 11.62 -8.32
C ILE A 125 -10.02 11.73 -6.92
N GLU A 126 -9.79 12.89 -6.29
CA GLU A 126 -10.34 13.21 -4.98
C GLU A 126 -11.13 14.51 -5.10
N HIS A 127 -10.50 15.65 -4.84
CA HIS A 127 -11.09 16.96 -5.12
C HIS A 127 -10.74 17.46 -6.51
N SER A 128 -9.66 16.95 -7.05
CA SER A 128 -9.19 17.24 -8.41
C SER A 128 -8.41 16.02 -8.89
N GLU A 129 -8.36 15.86 -10.21
CA GLU A 129 -7.56 14.80 -10.80
C GLU A 129 -6.08 15.05 -10.56
N LYS A 130 -5.38 14.04 -10.04
CA LYS A 130 -3.93 14.02 -9.87
C LYS A 130 -3.37 12.78 -10.55
N ARG A 131 -2.28 12.98 -11.26
CA ARG A 131 -1.60 11.87 -11.92
C ARG A 131 -0.11 12.01 -11.67
N PRO A 132 0.36 11.52 -10.51
CA PRO A 132 1.79 11.51 -10.24
C PRO A 132 2.51 10.67 -11.29
N ASP A 133 3.75 11.04 -11.61
CA ASP A 133 4.52 10.36 -12.63
C ASP A 133 4.77 8.90 -12.26
N ILE A 134 5.23 8.66 -11.05
CA ILE A 134 5.49 7.31 -10.54
C ILE A 134 5.08 7.24 -9.08
N ILE A 135 4.35 6.19 -8.72
CA ILE A 135 4.06 5.86 -7.32
C ILE A 135 4.70 4.50 -7.02
N ILE A 136 5.38 4.41 -5.90
CA ILE A 136 5.89 3.15 -5.38
C ILE A 136 4.93 2.60 -4.34
N PHE A 137 4.52 1.36 -4.54
CA PHE A 137 3.64 0.63 -3.62
C PHE A 137 4.40 -0.50 -2.95
N ILE A 138 4.22 -0.64 -1.66
CA ILE A 138 4.66 -1.83 -0.93
C ILE A 138 3.40 -2.44 -0.32
N ASN A 139 3.14 -3.69 -0.65
CA ASN A 139 1.96 -4.45 -0.19
C ASN A 139 0.64 -3.72 -0.49
N GLY A 140 0.58 -3.00 -1.61
CA GLY A 140 -0.60 -2.25 -2.00
C GLY A 140 -0.72 -0.86 -1.36
N MET A 141 0.26 -0.46 -0.54
CA MET A 141 0.28 0.83 0.13
C MET A 141 1.21 1.81 -0.58
N PRO A 142 0.76 3.04 -0.90
CA PRO A 142 1.62 4.02 -1.54
C PRO A 142 2.60 4.60 -0.53
N LEU A 143 3.89 4.39 -0.75
CA LEU A 143 4.95 4.87 0.14
C LEU A 143 5.76 6.03 -0.43
N VAL A 144 5.82 6.16 -1.74
CA VAL A 144 6.53 7.25 -2.42
C VAL A 144 5.69 7.71 -3.60
N VAL A 145 5.55 9.00 -3.73
CA VAL A 145 4.80 9.64 -4.82
C VAL A 145 5.75 10.44 -5.71
#